data_b6968b9f699055b6d8e7f4e7dfa1a9f3
#
_entry.id   b6968b9f699055b6d8e7f4e7dfa1a9f3
#
_cell.length_a   1.000
_cell.length_b   1.000
_cell.length_c   1.000
_cell.angle_alpha   90.00
_cell.angle_beta   90.00
_cell.angle_gamma   90.00
#
_symmetry.space_group_name_H-M   'P 1'
#
loop_
_entity.id
_entity.type
_entity.pdbx_description
1 polymer ?
#
loop_
_entity_poly.entity_id
_entity_poly.type
_entity_poly.pdbx_seq_one_letter_code
_entity_poly.pdbx_strand_id
1 'polypeptide(L)'
;MSRIELKHIDKYYGDNHVLRDLSLTIEDGDFMTLLGPSGCGKTTTLRVVSGLERPQNGTMTIDGVEMINAADAYYAEPSKRGLNLVFQSYALWPHMTVRENISFGLKIQKLPKDEIERRLHEALRMMRIEEYIDRYPNELSGGQQQRVAIARALASNPKLLLLDEPLSN
;
A
#
# COMPACT_ATOMS: atom_id res chain seq x y z
N MET A 1 -9.65 2.16 15.75
CA MET A 1 -10.39 2.75 14.59
C MET A 1 -9.40 3.60 13.84
N SER A 2 -9.19 3.31 12.56
CA SER A 2 -8.18 4.03 11.77
C SER A 2 -8.87 5.10 10.93
N ARG A 3 -8.58 6.38 11.20
CA ARG A 3 -9.10 7.51 10.44
C ARG A 3 -7.97 8.23 9.74
N ILE A 4 -8.14 8.47 8.45
CA ILE A 4 -7.15 9.18 7.62
C ILE A 4 -7.80 10.44 7.10
N GLU A 5 -7.16 11.58 7.35
CA GLU A 5 -7.59 12.88 6.82
C GLU A 5 -6.48 13.48 5.97
N LEU A 6 -6.83 13.88 4.75
CA LEU A 6 -6.03 14.75 3.90
C LEU A 6 -6.75 16.09 3.80
N LYS A 7 -6.01 17.21 3.93
CA LYS A 7 -6.55 18.56 3.82
C LYS A 7 -5.67 19.41 2.93
N HIS A 8 -6.28 19.99 1.91
CA HIS A 8 -5.67 20.96 1.01
C HIS A 8 -4.38 20.46 0.37
N ILE A 9 -4.35 19.20 -0.07
CA ILE A 9 -3.17 18.58 -0.69
C ILE A 9 -3.02 19.12 -2.12
N ASP A 10 -1.87 19.76 -2.37
CA ASP A 10 -1.43 20.14 -3.71
C ASP A 10 -0.17 19.38 -4.10
N LYS A 11 -0.19 18.78 -5.30
CA LYS A 11 0.98 18.09 -5.85
C LYS A 11 1.28 18.58 -7.25
N TYR A 12 2.53 19.01 -7.44
CA TYR A 12 3.08 19.45 -8.72
C TYR A 12 4.21 18.53 -9.17
N TYR A 13 4.31 18.32 -10.49
CA TYR A 13 5.47 17.78 -11.18
C TYR A 13 5.93 18.82 -12.22
N GLY A 14 6.97 19.58 -11.89
CA GLY A 14 7.31 20.78 -12.63
C GLY A 14 6.12 21.77 -12.62
N ASP A 15 5.68 22.19 -13.79
CA ASP A 15 4.53 23.10 -13.95
C ASP A 15 3.18 22.38 -13.97
N ASN A 16 3.18 21.04 -13.95
CA ASN A 16 1.94 20.27 -13.99
C ASN A 16 1.33 20.10 -12.59
N HIS A 17 0.19 20.75 -12.33
CA HIS A 17 -0.58 20.64 -11.09
C HIS A 17 -1.49 19.41 -11.14
N VAL A 18 -1.04 18.31 -10.56
CA VAL A 18 -1.69 16.98 -10.63
C VAL A 18 -2.76 16.78 -9.55
N LEU A 19 -2.46 17.15 -8.30
CA LEU A 19 -3.48 17.20 -7.23
C LEU A 19 -3.74 18.66 -6.89
N ARG A 20 -5.02 19.02 -6.90
CA ARG A 20 -5.47 20.41 -6.73
C ARG A 20 -6.41 20.50 -5.55
N ASP A 21 -5.93 21.06 -4.44
CA ASP A 21 -6.71 21.25 -3.21
C ASP A 21 -7.47 19.98 -2.76
N LEU A 22 -6.80 18.82 -2.85
CA LEU A 22 -7.42 17.54 -2.54
C LEU A 22 -7.65 17.44 -1.02
N SER A 23 -8.92 17.36 -0.64
CA SER A 23 -9.33 17.07 0.73
C SER A 23 -10.17 15.79 0.75
N LEU A 24 -9.86 14.86 1.66
CA LEU A 24 -10.42 13.53 1.69
C LEU A 24 -10.37 12.98 3.11
N THR A 25 -11.44 12.34 3.56
CA THR A 25 -11.49 11.60 4.81
C THR A 25 -11.86 10.14 4.54
N ILE A 26 -11.14 9.22 5.16
CA ILE A 26 -11.40 7.78 5.14
C ILE A 26 -11.61 7.35 6.58
N GLU A 27 -12.79 6.81 6.89
CA GLU A 27 -13.11 6.30 8.22
C GLU A 27 -12.72 4.82 8.36
N ASP A 28 -12.70 4.33 9.59
CA ASP A 28 -12.41 2.92 9.87
C ASP A 28 -13.47 2.00 9.23
N GLY A 29 -12.98 1.00 8.50
CA GLY A 29 -13.84 0.05 7.78
C GLY A 29 -14.35 0.53 6.43
N ASP A 30 -14.02 1.75 6.00
CA ASP A 30 -14.41 2.25 4.69
C ASP A 30 -13.72 1.48 3.55
N PHE A 31 -14.48 1.26 2.49
CA PHE A 31 -13.98 0.84 1.19
C PHE A 31 -14.11 2.00 0.20
N MET A 32 -13.00 2.68 -0.07
CA MET A 32 -12.98 3.85 -0.94
C MET A 32 -12.40 3.53 -2.32
N THR A 33 -13.07 3.99 -3.37
CA THR A 33 -12.61 3.85 -4.75
C THR A 33 -12.33 5.21 -5.38
N LEU A 34 -11.13 5.38 -5.93
CA LEU A 34 -10.75 6.54 -6.73
C LEU A 34 -11.07 6.27 -8.20
N LEU A 35 -12.03 6.99 -8.77
CA LEU A 35 -12.45 6.87 -10.15
C LEU A 35 -11.98 8.08 -10.97
N GLY A 36 -11.66 7.85 -12.24
CA GLY A 36 -11.28 8.90 -13.17
C GLY A 36 -10.42 8.39 -14.33
N PRO A 37 -10.23 9.19 -15.38
CA PRO A 37 -9.41 8.84 -16.54
C PRO A 37 -7.94 8.65 -16.16
N SER A 38 -7.16 8.07 -17.08
CA SER A 38 -5.71 8.01 -16.91
C SER A 38 -5.12 9.40 -16.75
N GLY A 39 -4.17 9.57 -15.81
CA GLY A 39 -3.52 10.85 -15.55
C GLY A 39 -4.28 11.81 -14.63
N CYS A 40 -5.47 11.47 -14.11
CA CYS A 40 -6.21 12.35 -13.18
C CYS A 40 -5.68 12.39 -11.74
N GLY A 41 -4.55 11.73 -11.44
CA GLY A 41 -3.90 11.81 -10.12
C GLY A 41 -4.17 10.66 -9.17
N LYS A 42 -4.89 9.58 -9.55
CA LYS A 42 -5.18 8.41 -8.67
C LYS A 42 -3.92 7.81 -8.05
N THR A 43 -2.98 7.38 -8.88
CA THR A 43 -1.69 6.82 -8.43
C THR A 43 -0.89 7.83 -7.62
N THR A 44 -0.93 9.12 -8.00
CA THR A 44 -0.25 10.19 -7.24
C THR A 44 -0.86 10.34 -5.84
N THR A 45 -2.19 10.29 -5.71
CA THR A 45 -2.88 10.30 -4.41
C THR A 45 -2.43 9.13 -3.54
N LEU A 46 -2.43 7.90 -4.09
CA LEU A 46 -1.97 6.70 -3.36
C LEU A 46 -0.50 6.82 -2.92
N ARG A 47 0.37 7.40 -3.77
CA ARG A 47 1.78 7.63 -3.44
C ARG A 47 1.97 8.71 -2.36
N VAL A 48 1.17 9.77 -2.37
CA VAL A 48 1.18 10.79 -1.32
C VAL A 48 0.74 10.17 0.01
N VAL A 49 -0.36 9.41 0.02
CA VAL A 49 -0.86 8.73 1.22
C VAL A 49 0.16 7.74 1.77
N SER A 50 0.79 6.95 0.90
CA SER A 50 1.80 5.96 1.31
C SER A 50 3.15 6.58 1.73
N GLY A 51 3.41 7.86 1.42
CA GLY A 51 4.65 8.55 1.73
C GLY A 51 5.76 8.39 0.68
N LEU A 52 5.43 7.83 -0.48
CA LEU A 52 6.35 7.70 -1.61
C LEU A 52 6.48 9.00 -2.40
N GLU A 53 5.52 9.92 -2.25
CA GLU A 53 5.53 11.25 -2.83
C GLU A 53 5.27 12.32 -1.76
N ARG A 54 5.94 13.46 -1.90
CA ARG A 54 5.74 14.61 -1.02
C ARG A 54 4.90 15.65 -1.74
N PRO A 55 3.74 16.05 -1.20
CA PRO A 55 2.98 17.16 -1.73
C PRO A 55 3.68 18.49 -1.42
N GLN A 56 3.36 19.54 -2.18
CA GLN A 56 3.90 20.87 -1.93
C GLN A 56 3.08 21.68 -0.91
N ASN A 57 1.78 21.34 -0.77
CA ASN A 57 0.90 21.96 0.22
C ASN A 57 0.04 20.90 0.90
N GLY A 58 -0.57 21.29 2.02
CA GLY A 58 -1.55 20.53 2.76
C GLY A 58 -1.00 19.70 3.91
N THR A 59 -1.91 19.03 4.57
CA THR A 59 -1.63 18.20 5.75
C THR A 59 -2.28 16.83 5.60
N MET A 60 -1.73 15.83 6.28
CA MET A 60 -2.33 14.50 6.41
C MET A 60 -2.15 13.97 7.82
N THR A 61 -3.22 13.41 8.38
CA THR A 61 -3.17 12.71 9.66
C THR A 61 -3.65 11.28 9.52
N ILE A 62 -3.11 10.38 10.35
CA ILE A 62 -3.59 9.01 10.57
C ILE A 62 -3.86 8.84 12.06
N ASP A 63 -5.09 8.54 12.44
CA ASP A 63 -5.53 8.44 13.84
C ASP A 63 -5.20 9.69 14.66
N GLY A 64 -5.30 10.88 14.04
CA GLY A 64 -4.94 12.15 14.65
C GLY A 64 -3.43 12.44 14.74
N VAL A 65 -2.57 11.48 14.36
CA VAL A 65 -1.12 11.67 14.31
C VAL A 65 -0.73 12.27 12.96
N GLU A 66 0.00 13.39 13.00
CA GLU A 66 0.45 14.07 11.79
C GLU A 66 1.46 13.22 11.01
N MET A 67 1.19 13.03 9.70
CA MET A 67 2.05 12.30 8.76
C MET A 67 2.61 13.20 7.67
N ILE A 68 1.90 14.27 7.35
CA ILE A 68 2.33 15.32 6.41
C ILE A 68 1.93 16.66 7.00
N ASN A 69 2.89 17.58 7.02
CA ASN A 69 2.67 19.01 7.20
C ASN A 69 3.63 19.73 6.25
N ALA A 70 3.11 20.12 5.09
CA ALA A 70 3.94 20.72 4.04
C ALA A 70 4.48 22.09 4.44
N ALA A 71 3.74 22.86 5.26
CA ALA A 71 4.17 24.17 5.75
C ALA A 71 5.42 24.08 6.63
N ASP A 72 5.52 23.03 7.45
CA ASP A 72 6.67 22.77 8.33
C ASP A 72 7.72 21.83 7.69
N ALA A 73 7.56 21.51 6.39
CA ALA A 73 8.38 20.54 5.68
C ALA A 73 8.48 19.16 6.38
N TYR A 74 7.42 18.78 7.13
CA TYR A 74 7.36 17.50 7.83
C TYR A 74 6.68 16.45 6.97
N TYR A 75 7.37 15.32 6.78
CA TYR A 75 6.88 14.16 6.02
C TYR A 75 7.32 12.88 6.71
N ALA A 76 6.39 12.20 7.37
CA ALA A 76 6.67 10.91 7.98
C ALA A 76 7.05 9.88 6.92
N GLU A 77 8.08 9.09 7.21
CA GLU A 77 8.53 8.01 6.33
C GLU A 77 7.42 6.95 6.12
N PRO A 78 7.39 6.25 4.96
CA PRO A 78 6.41 5.19 4.69
C PRO A 78 6.31 4.14 5.79
N SER A 79 7.45 3.74 6.36
CA SER A 79 7.56 2.74 7.43
C SER A 79 6.80 3.11 8.72
N LYS A 80 6.58 4.42 8.96
CA LYS A 80 5.91 4.93 10.16
C LYS A 80 4.39 5.09 9.98
N ARG A 81 3.88 4.93 8.76
CA ARG A 81 2.46 5.17 8.45
C ARG A 81 1.55 3.98 8.73
N GLY A 82 2.11 2.77 8.85
CA GLY A 82 1.34 1.53 9.07
C GLY A 82 0.45 1.14 7.89
N LEU A 83 0.80 1.58 6.69
CA LEU A 83 0.06 1.37 5.46
C LEU A 83 0.81 0.41 4.55
N ASN A 84 0.08 -0.32 3.69
CA ASN A 84 0.67 -1.09 2.59
C ASN A 84 0.11 -0.64 1.25
N LEU A 85 0.98 -0.64 0.23
CA LEU A 85 0.62 -0.34 -1.15
C LEU A 85 0.91 -1.54 -2.05
N VAL A 86 -0.11 -1.99 -2.77
CA VAL A 86 0.03 -2.94 -3.87
C VAL A 86 0.13 -2.14 -5.16
N PHE A 87 1.28 -2.24 -5.82
CA PHE A 87 1.56 -1.56 -7.08
C PHE A 87 0.87 -2.25 -8.26
N GLN A 88 0.60 -1.54 -9.31
CA GLN A 88 0.08 -2.07 -10.58
C GLN A 88 0.97 -3.18 -11.16
N SER A 89 2.30 -3.08 -11.01
CA SER A 89 3.28 -4.10 -11.43
C SER A 89 3.47 -5.24 -10.43
N TYR A 90 2.65 -5.29 -9.36
CA TYR A 90 2.73 -6.24 -8.23
C TYR A 90 4.04 -6.16 -7.42
N ALA A 91 5.15 -5.72 -7.99
CA ALA A 91 6.47 -5.53 -7.37
C ALA A 91 6.90 -6.74 -6.50
N LEU A 92 6.71 -7.96 -7.01
CA LEU A 92 7.23 -9.17 -6.37
C LEU A 92 8.74 -9.26 -6.58
N TRP A 93 9.45 -9.75 -5.57
CA TRP A 93 10.87 -10.04 -5.67
C TRP A 93 11.08 -11.33 -6.48
N PRO A 94 11.66 -11.25 -7.70
CA PRO A 94 11.69 -12.39 -8.62
C PRO A 94 12.62 -13.53 -8.17
N HIS A 95 13.57 -13.25 -7.28
CA HIS A 95 14.53 -14.20 -6.72
C HIS A 95 14.04 -14.85 -5.41
N MET A 96 12.83 -14.53 -4.98
CA MET A 96 12.18 -15.07 -3.78
C MET A 96 10.96 -15.90 -4.16
N THR A 97 10.75 -17.01 -3.46
CA THR A 97 9.52 -17.81 -3.57
C THR A 97 8.29 -17.03 -3.07
N VAL A 98 7.09 -17.56 -3.28
CA VAL A 98 5.85 -17.01 -2.71
C VAL A 98 5.95 -16.94 -1.19
N ARG A 99 6.41 -18.01 -0.53
CA ARG A 99 6.70 -18.05 0.92
C ARG A 99 7.55 -16.88 1.34
N GLU A 100 8.67 -16.68 0.67
CA GLU A 100 9.65 -15.64 1.02
C GLU A 100 9.09 -14.24 0.76
N ASN A 101 8.41 -14.01 -0.38
CA ASN A 101 7.75 -12.76 -0.68
C ASN A 101 6.77 -12.35 0.42
N ILE A 102 5.92 -13.26 0.90
CA ILE A 102 4.91 -12.96 1.91
C ILE A 102 5.55 -12.79 3.29
N SER A 103 6.51 -13.65 3.66
CA SER A 103 7.11 -13.64 4.99
C SER A 103 8.17 -12.55 5.19
N PHE A 104 8.69 -11.93 4.12
CA PHE A 104 9.80 -10.97 4.22
C PHE A 104 9.50 -9.80 5.16
N GLY A 105 8.35 -9.13 5.00
CA GLY A 105 7.94 -8.03 5.88
C GLY A 105 7.77 -8.44 7.35
N LEU A 106 7.27 -9.66 7.58
CA LEU A 106 7.09 -10.21 8.92
C LEU A 106 8.44 -10.46 9.61
N LYS A 107 9.45 -10.92 8.84
CA LYS A 107 10.83 -11.11 9.34
C LYS A 107 11.48 -9.77 9.71
N ILE A 108 11.26 -8.72 8.91
CA ILE A 108 11.74 -7.35 9.23
C ILE A 108 11.10 -6.84 10.54
N GLN A 109 9.82 -7.15 10.76
CA GLN A 109 9.12 -6.82 12.02
C GLN A 109 9.64 -7.64 13.23
N LYS A 110 10.56 -8.58 13.02
CA LYS A 110 11.14 -9.46 14.05
C LYS A 110 10.09 -10.26 14.82
N LEU A 111 9.02 -10.67 14.17
CA LEU A 111 8.00 -11.52 14.78
C LEU A 111 8.58 -12.92 15.10
N PRO A 112 8.02 -13.62 16.10
CA PRO A 112 8.35 -15.02 16.38
C PRO A 112 8.07 -15.91 15.15
N LYS A 113 8.84 -17.01 14.99
CA LYS A 113 8.73 -17.90 13.84
C LYS A 113 7.34 -18.51 13.67
N ASP A 114 6.74 -18.95 14.76
CA ASP A 114 5.38 -19.49 14.80
C ASP A 114 4.32 -18.47 14.35
N GLU A 115 4.46 -17.22 14.75
CA GLU A 115 3.58 -16.14 14.31
C GLU A 115 3.77 -15.81 12.82
N ILE A 116 5.01 -15.84 12.32
CA ILE A 116 5.31 -15.68 10.89
C ILE A 116 4.62 -16.79 10.08
N GLU A 117 4.78 -18.06 10.47
CA GLU A 117 4.15 -19.19 9.80
C GLU A 117 2.62 -19.12 9.87
N ARG A 118 2.06 -18.75 11.02
CA ARG A 118 0.62 -18.58 11.17
C ARG A 118 0.07 -17.54 10.18
N ARG A 119 0.65 -16.34 10.16
CA ARG A 119 0.21 -15.25 9.27
C ARG A 119 0.44 -15.56 7.80
N LEU A 120 1.55 -16.22 7.46
CA LEU A 120 1.83 -16.69 6.12
C LEU A 120 0.71 -17.62 5.62
N HIS A 121 0.40 -18.67 6.39
CA HIS A 121 -0.63 -19.64 6.00
C HIS A 121 -2.04 -19.03 5.97
N GLU A 122 -2.32 -18.09 6.85
CA GLU A 122 -3.58 -17.34 6.85
C GLU A 122 -3.74 -16.51 5.58
N ALA A 123 -2.69 -15.76 5.18
CA ALA A 123 -2.68 -14.96 3.95
C ALA A 123 -2.79 -15.84 2.69
N LEU A 124 -2.08 -16.97 2.64
CA LEU A 124 -2.16 -17.95 1.54
C LEU A 124 -3.59 -18.47 1.37
N ARG A 125 -4.23 -18.94 2.46
CA ARG A 125 -5.61 -19.45 2.45
C ARG A 125 -6.60 -18.37 2.02
N MET A 126 -6.48 -17.15 2.54
CA MET A 126 -7.36 -16.03 2.19
C MET A 126 -7.34 -15.76 0.69
N MET A 127 -6.17 -15.87 0.05
CA MET A 127 -5.98 -15.65 -1.38
C MET A 127 -6.14 -16.91 -2.24
N ARG A 128 -6.32 -18.11 -1.62
CA ARG A 128 -6.41 -19.42 -2.29
C ARG A 128 -5.19 -19.68 -3.20
N ILE A 129 -4.00 -19.58 -2.62
CA ILE A 129 -2.71 -19.75 -3.32
C ILE A 129 -1.75 -20.65 -2.56
N GLU A 130 -2.25 -21.52 -1.67
CA GLU A 130 -1.42 -22.43 -0.86
C GLU A 130 -0.55 -23.35 -1.72
N GLU A 131 -1.09 -23.81 -2.84
CA GLU A 131 -0.39 -24.72 -3.76
C GLU A 131 0.83 -24.09 -4.45
N TYR A 132 0.96 -22.75 -4.42
CA TYR A 132 2.06 -22.02 -5.06
C TYR A 132 3.15 -21.60 -4.09
N ILE A 133 3.09 -22.00 -2.83
CA ILE A 133 3.93 -21.48 -1.73
C ILE A 133 5.44 -21.57 -2.03
N ASP A 134 5.90 -22.59 -2.72
CA ASP A 134 7.32 -22.81 -3.05
C ASP A 134 7.69 -22.36 -4.48
N ARG A 135 6.74 -21.81 -5.25
CA ARG A 135 6.98 -21.28 -6.60
C ARG A 135 7.61 -19.90 -6.57
N TYR A 136 8.33 -19.59 -7.65
CA TYR A 136 8.84 -18.24 -7.94
C TYR A 136 7.82 -17.41 -8.75
N PRO A 137 7.89 -16.06 -8.71
CA PRO A 137 6.95 -15.21 -9.43
C PRO A 137 6.86 -15.49 -10.95
N ASN A 138 7.97 -15.85 -11.61
CA ASN A 138 8.00 -16.16 -13.03
C ASN A 138 7.26 -17.47 -13.41
N GLU A 139 6.92 -18.31 -12.44
CA GLU A 139 6.15 -19.53 -12.62
C GLU A 139 4.65 -19.31 -12.42
N LEU A 140 4.22 -18.05 -12.18
CA LEU A 140 2.86 -17.68 -11.87
C LEU A 140 2.25 -16.84 -12.99
N SER A 141 0.95 -17.04 -13.24
CA SER A 141 0.18 -16.11 -14.08
C SER A 141 0.05 -14.72 -13.43
N GLY A 142 -0.26 -13.68 -14.21
CA GLY A 142 -0.46 -12.33 -13.68
C GLY A 142 -1.47 -12.25 -12.54
N GLY A 143 -2.61 -12.95 -12.66
CA GLY A 143 -3.61 -13.01 -11.59
C GLY A 143 -3.13 -13.75 -10.34
N GLN A 144 -2.25 -14.76 -10.47
CA GLN A 144 -1.62 -15.42 -9.34
C GLN A 144 -0.60 -14.50 -8.66
N GLN A 145 0.24 -13.82 -9.45
CA GLN A 145 1.18 -12.81 -8.94
C GLN A 145 0.47 -11.69 -8.17
N GLN A 146 -0.66 -11.22 -8.70
CA GLN A 146 -1.50 -10.24 -8.02
C GLN A 146 -1.97 -10.73 -6.65
N ARG A 147 -2.51 -11.97 -6.59
CA ARG A 147 -2.94 -12.56 -5.31
C ARG A 147 -1.80 -12.71 -4.32
N VAL A 148 -0.59 -13.06 -4.78
CA VAL A 148 0.62 -13.08 -3.93
C VAL A 148 0.96 -11.69 -3.41
N ALA A 149 0.89 -10.63 -4.25
CA ALA A 149 1.15 -9.27 -3.81
C ALA A 149 0.15 -8.78 -2.76
N ILE A 150 -1.14 -9.11 -2.93
CA ILE A 150 -2.17 -8.80 -1.94
C ILE A 150 -1.95 -9.61 -0.65
N ALA A 151 -1.64 -10.91 -0.74
CA ALA A 151 -1.31 -11.75 0.42
C ALA A 151 -0.13 -11.17 1.21
N ARG A 152 0.95 -10.75 0.52
CA ARG A 152 2.11 -10.09 1.12
C ARG A 152 1.72 -8.82 1.88
N ALA A 153 0.86 -8.01 1.27
CA ALA A 153 0.41 -6.77 1.88
C ALA A 153 -0.49 -7.01 3.12
N LEU A 154 -1.37 -8.01 3.07
CA LEU A 154 -2.28 -8.35 4.17
C LEU A 154 -1.57 -9.03 5.35
N ALA A 155 -0.54 -9.85 5.08
CA ALA A 155 0.15 -10.63 6.12
C ALA A 155 0.70 -9.76 7.26
N SER A 156 1.11 -8.52 6.98
CA SER A 156 1.61 -7.58 7.99
C SER A 156 0.52 -6.90 8.81
N ASN A 157 -0.77 -7.18 8.53
CA ASN A 157 -1.94 -6.59 9.19
C ASN A 157 -1.91 -5.04 9.16
N PRO A 158 -1.92 -4.43 7.96
CA PRO A 158 -1.83 -2.98 7.83
C PRO A 158 -3.11 -2.28 8.32
N LYS A 159 -2.97 -1.04 8.78
CA LYS A 159 -4.11 -0.16 9.13
C LYS A 159 -4.94 0.20 7.88
N LEU A 160 -4.28 0.37 6.74
CA LEU A 160 -4.92 0.63 5.45
C LEU A 160 -4.17 -0.10 4.35
N LEU A 161 -4.93 -0.72 3.44
CA LEU A 161 -4.42 -1.31 2.22
C LEU A 161 -4.75 -0.40 1.03
N LEU A 162 -3.72 0.05 0.34
CA LEU A 162 -3.81 0.84 -0.88
C LEU A 162 -3.61 -0.08 -2.09
N LEU A 163 -4.50 0.02 -3.08
CA LEU A 163 -4.43 -0.79 -4.30
C LEU A 163 -4.37 0.14 -5.53
N ASP A 164 -3.27 0.08 -6.27
CA ASP A 164 -3.09 0.87 -7.50
C ASP A 164 -3.48 0.02 -8.72
N GLU A 165 -4.62 0.33 -9.33
CA GLU A 165 -5.22 -0.35 -10.49
C GLU A 165 -5.22 -1.91 -10.39
N PRO A 166 -5.80 -2.49 -9.32
CA PRO A 166 -5.70 -3.93 -9.07
C PRO A 166 -6.43 -4.80 -10.10
N LEU A 167 -7.24 -4.21 -10.99
CA LEU A 167 -8.06 -4.95 -11.97
C LEU A 167 -7.62 -4.69 -13.43
N SER A 168 -6.45 -4.09 -13.65
CA SER A 168 -6.00 -3.73 -15.01
C SER A 168 -5.50 -4.90 -15.86
N ASN A 169 -5.37 -6.11 -15.29
CA ASN A 169 -4.87 -7.31 -15.98
C ASN A 169 -5.87 -8.47 -15.91
#